data_9f17aae3dd9f9917932ab68fe0294baf
#
_entry.id   9f17aae3dd9f9917932ab68fe0294baf
#
_cell.length_a   1.000
_cell.length_b   1.000
_cell.length_c   1.000
_cell.angle_alpha   90.00
_cell.angle_beta   90.00
_cell.angle_gamma   90.00
#
_symmetry.space_group_name_H-M   'P 1'
#
loop_
_entity.id
_entity.type
_entity.pdbx_description
1 polymer ?
#
loop_
_entity_poly.entity_id
_entity_poly.type
_entity_poly.pdbx_seq_one_letter_code
_entity_poly.pdbx_strand_id
1 'polypeptide(L)'
;MRLVQLSRHSIAFPSPEGALREPNGLLALGGDLSPARLLMAYQRGIFPWFSPGDPILWWSPDPRAVLWPEQFHLSRSMKRFHQRSPYRVTLNHAFGEVIEGCASDRDEGTWITSSIVRAYHQLHELGHAHSIEVWQENTLVGGMYGVAQGALFCGESMFSRAGNASKTALLVFCQDFAHSGGKLIDCQVLNNHTASLGAVDIPRRDYLDYLSVLRGYRLPERFWVPRVLFPGG
;
A
#
# COMPACT_ATOMS: atom_id res chain seq x y z
N MET A 1 17.25 22.79 2.73
CA MET A 1 16.59 21.58 3.23
C MET A 1 17.64 20.69 3.88
N ARG A 2 17.36 20.12 5.02
CA ARG A 2 18.31 19.33 5.78
C ARG A 2 17.68 17.99 6.16
N LEU A 3 18.39 16.89 5.92
CA LEU A 3 18.00 15.56 6.36
C LEU A 3 18.01 15.50 7.90
N VAL A 4 16.93 15.02 8.49
CA VAL A 4 16.73 14.98 9.94
C VAL A 4 16.99 13.56 10.45
N GLN A 5 17.78 13.44 11.52
CA GLN A 5 17.93 12.18 12.25
C GLN A 5 16.83 12.08 13.30
N LEU A 6 16.06 10.99 13.29
CA LEU A 6 14.98 10.76 14.24
C LEU A 6 15.52 10.34 15.60
N SER A 7 14.89 10.84 16.66
CA SER A 7 15.16 10.41 18.03
C SER A 7 14.50 9.05 18.29
N ARG A 8 15.19 8.19 19.06
CA ARG A 8 14.60 6.93 19.55
C ARG A 8 13.58 7.14 20.67
N HIS A 9 13.59 8.33 21.27
CA HIS A 9 12.74 8.68 22.42
C HIS A 9 11.45 9.41 22.06
N SER A 10 11.24 9.68 20.78
CA SER A 10 10.04 10.37 20.28
C SER A 10 9.61 9.76 18.96
N ILE A 11 8.30 9.58 18.77
CA ILE A 11 7.70 9.13 17.50
C ILE A 11 7.45 10.28 16.52
N ALA A 12 7.81 11.52 16.88
CA ALA A 12 7.58 12.69 16.05
C ALA A 12 8.41 12.66 14.77
N PHE A 13 7.84 13.24 13.72
CA PHE A 13 8.50 13.44 12.43
C PHE A 13 8.59 14.93 12.10
N PRO A 14 9.60 15.36 11.32
CA PRO A 14 9.60 16.70 10.75
C PRO A 14 8.44 16.84 9.75
N SER A 15 8.10 18.09 9.41
CA SER A 15 7.07 18.34 8.39
C SER A 15 7.46 17.71 7.05
N PRO A 16 6.55 17.01 6.36
CA PRO A 16 6.81 16.49 5.02
C PRO A 16 7.25 17.54 4.00
N GLU A 17 6.87 18.80 4.22
CA GLU A 17 7.29 19.92 3.36
C GLU A 17 8.81 20.15 3.39
N GLY A 18 9.49 19.68 4.43
CA GLY A 18 10.95 19.74 4.55
C GLY A 18 11.68 18.63 3.80
N ALA A 19 10.99 17.71 3.12
CA ALA A 19 11.62 16.63 2.38
C ALA A 19 12.52 17.17 1.26
N LEU A 20 13.59 16.42 0.97
CA LEU A 20 14.53 16.76 -0.10
C LEU A 20 13.84 16.67 -1.47
N ARG A 21 14.30 17.49 -2.40
CA ARG A 21 13.90 17.39 -3.82
C ARG A 21 14.71 16.32 -4.56
N GLU A 22 15.96 16.07 -4.10
CA GLU A 22 16.88 15.10 -4.68
C GLU A 22 17.68 14.43 -3.56
N PRO A 23 17.49 13.12 -3.29
CA PRO A 23 16.47 12.27 -3.88
C PRO A 23 15.06 12.67 -3.44
N ASN A 24 14.12 12.57 -4.38
CA ASN A 24 12.77 13.10 -4.19
C ASN A 24 12.06 12.49 -2.97
N GLY A 25 11.74 13.33 -2.01
CA GLY A 25 10.92 12.96 -0.87
C GLY A 25 11.68 12.44 0.34
N LEU A 26 13.00 12.31 0.28
CA LEU A 26 13.77 11.87 1.46
C LEU A 26 13.64 12.90 2.57
N LEU A 27 13.11 12.48 3.72
CA LEU A 27 12.74 13.36 4.82
C LEU A 27 13.61 13.18 6.06
N ALA A 28 13.85 11.93 6.45
CA ALA A 28 14.49 11.61 7.71
C ALA A 28 15.18 10.25 7.66
N LEU A 29 16.06 10.00 8.62
CA LEU A 29 16.71 8.71 8.81
C LEU A 29 16.67 8.29 10.28
N GLY A 30 16.75 6.98 10.50
CA GLY A 30 16.83 6.41 11.84
C GLY A 30 15.48 6.13 12.46
N GLY A 31 15.40 6.23 13.78
CA GLY A 31 14.23 5.82 14.52
C GLY A 31 14.14 4.29 14.66
N ASP A 32 12.92 3.79 14.60
CA ASP A 32 12.62 2.36 14.67
C ASP A 32 11.38 2.03 13.80
N LEU A 33 11.04 0.76 13.72
CA LEU A 33 9.85 0.28 13.00
C LEU A 33 8.73 -0.14 13.98
N SER A 34 8.65 0.48 15.15
CA SER A 34 7.58 0.22 16.10
C SER A 34 6.22 0.58 15.50
N PRO A 35 5.14 -0.09 15.92
CA PRO A 35 3.80 0.24 15.45
C PRO A 35 3.43 1.71 15.67
N ALA A 36 3.78 2.27 16.82
CA ALA A 36 3.50 3.68 17.13
C ALA A 36 4.18 4.63 16.15
N ARG A 37 5.45 4.38 15.82
CA ARG A 37 6.19 5.20 14.85
C ARG A 37 5.64 5.04 13.44
N LEU A 38 5.38 3.81 13.00
CA LEU A 38 4.82 3.56 11.68
C LEU A 38 3.45 4.23 11.52
N LEU A 39 2.57 4.11 12.50
CA LEU A 39 1.26 4.74 12.46
C LEU A 39 1.37 6.27 12.42
N MET A 40 2.28 6.85 13.20
CA MET A 40 2.56 8.29 13.14
C MET A 40 3.02 8.71 11.75
N ALA A 41 3.93 7.93 11.13
CA ALA A 41 4.40 8.20 9.79
C ALA A 41 3.26 8.20 8.77
N TYR A 42 2.45 7.16 8.73
CA TYR A 42 1.33 7.06 7.77
C TYR A 42 0.30 8.17 7.98
N GLN A 43 0.00 8.54 9.22
CA GLN A 43 -0.89 9.67 9.53
C GLN A 43 -0.37 11.01 9.00
N ARG A 44 0.94 11.12 8.78
CA ARG A 44 1.60 12.32 8.29
C ARG A 44 1.98 12.26 6.81
N GLY A 45 1.59 11.20 6.11
CA GLY A 45 1.92 11.02 4.70
C GLY A 45 3.35 10.57 4.44
N ILE A 46 3.96 9.92 5.42
CA ILE A 46 5.35 9.47 5.42
C ILE A 46 5.38 7.94 5.44
N PHE A 47 6.36 7.35 4.76
CA PHE A 47 6.55 5.90 4.77
C PHE A 47 8.04 5.53 4.81
N PRO A 48 8.40 4.34 5.35
CA PRO A 48 9.77 3.86 5.31
C PRO A 48 10.08 3.18 3.99
N TRP A 49 11.26 3.43 3.46
CA TRP A 49 11.81 2.70 2.32
C TRP A 49 13.33 2.80 2.35
N PHE A 50 14.02 1.65 2.42
CA PHE A 50 15.47 1.58 2.53
C PHE A 50 15.97 0.21 2.08
N SER A 51 17.22 0.14 1.64
CA SER A 51 17.87 -1.10 1.21
C SER A 51 18.52 -1.82 2.38
N PRO A 52 18.77 -3.14 2.29
CA PRO A 52 19.52 -3.87 3.30
C PRO A 52 20.89 -3.20 3.55
N GLY A 53 21.23 -3.03 4.83
CA GLY A 53 22.48 -2.36 5.25
C GLY A 53 22.38 -0.84 5.40
N ASP A 54 21.34 -0.22 4.85
CA ASP A 54 21.08 1.21 5.06
C ASP A 54 20.43 1.46 6.42
N PRO A 55 20.55 2.67 6.97
CA PRO A 55 19.67 3.08 8.06
C PRO A 55 18.23 3.12 7.58
N ILE A 56 17.27 3.13 8.51
CA ILE A 56 15.88 3.33 8.14
C ILE A 56 15.75 4.72 7.51
N LEU A 57 15.19 4.78 6.31
CA LEU A 57 14.94 6.03 5.58
C LEU A 57 13.44 6.25 5.46
N TRP A 58 13.02 7.50 5.67
CA TRP A 58 11.63 7.92 5.67
C TRP A 58 11.38 8.92 4.57
N TRP A 59 10.25 8.76 3.86
CA TRP A 59 9.98 9.44 2.60
C TRP A 59 8.59 10.06 2.57
N SER A 60 8.49 11.21 1.91
CA SER A 60 7.24 11.81 1.46
C SER A 60 7.46 12.48 0.10
N PRO A 61 7.29 11.75 -1.01
CA PRO A 61 7.56 12.26 -2.35
C PRO A 61 6.60 13.38 -2.79
N ASP A 62 7.08 14.22 -3.69
CA ASP A 62 6.33 15.24 -4.39
C ASP A 62 6.72 15.24 -5.87
N PRO A 63 5.82 14.92 -6.82
CA PRO A 63 4.40 14.62 -6.63
C PRO A 63 4.16 13.28 -5.94
N ARG A 64 2.91 13.07 -5.52
CA ARG A 64 2.46 11.81 -4.92
C ARG A 64 1.56 11.05 -5.89
N ALA A 65 1.88 9.79 -6.16
CA ALA A 65 1.03 8.95 -6.99
C ALA A 65 -0.18 8.45 -6.21
N VAL A 66 -1.37 8.63 -6.78
CA VAL A 66 -2.63 8.21 -6.16
C VAL A 66 -3.53 7.54 -7.19
N LEU A 67 -4.43 6.70 -6.72
CA LEU A 67 -5.48 6.10 -7.52
C LEU A 67 -6.83 6.35 -6.84
N TRP A 68 -7.73 7.01 -7.56
CA TRP A 68 -9.13 7.11 -7.15
C TRP A 68 -9.79 5.76 -7.44
N PRO A 69 -10.31 5.03 -6.44
CA PRO A 69 -10.81 3.66 -6.67
C PRO A 69 -11.84 3.55 -7.79
N GLU A 70 -12.72 4.55 -7.91
CA GLU A 70 -13.76 4.62 -8.95
C GLU A 70 -13.20 4.90 -10.35
N GLN A 71 -11.94 5.34 -10.43
CA GLN A 71 -11.26 5.66 -11.69
C GLN A 71 -10.24 4.59 -12.11
N PHE A 72 -10.32 3.42 -11.51
CA PHE A 72 -9.51 2.29 -11.98
C PHE A 72 -9.74 2.09 -13.48
N HIS A 73 -8.66 2.08 -14.25
CA HIS A 73 -8.75 1.89 -15.70
C HIS A 73 -8.86 0.41 -16.04
N LEU A 74 -10.07 -0.01 -16.37
CA LEU A 74 -10.37 -1.38 -16.78
C LEU A 74 -10.31 -1.48 -18.31
N SER A 75 -9.19 -2.01 -18.85
CA SER A 75 -9.04 -2.25 -20.29
C SER A 75 -10.03 -3.30 -20.79
N ARG A 76 -10.31 -3.28 -22.10
CA ARG A 76 -11.22 -4.27 -22.72
C ARG A 76 -10.74 -5.71 -22.51
N SER A 77 -9.43 -5.94 -22.63
CA SER A 77 -8.85 -7.27 -22.42
C SER A 77 -8.96 -7.71 -20.96
N MET A 78 -8.70 -6.81 -20.01
CA MET A 78 -8.83 -7.12 -18.59
C MET A 78 -10.29 -7.35 -18.20
N LYS A 79 -11.23 -6.59 -18.76
CA LYS A 79 -12.66 -6.81 -18.55
C LYS A 79 -13.09 -8.21 -19.01
N ARG A 80 -12.67 -8.62 -20.22
CA ARG A 80 -12.95 -9.99 -20.72
C ARG A 80 -12.31 -11.06 -19.87
N PHE A 81 -11.07 -10.85 -19.45
CA PHE A 81 -10.38 -11.77 -18.54
C PHE A 81 -11.15 -11.91 -17.23
N HIS A 82 -11.51 -10.81 -16.60
CA HIS A 82 -12.21 -10.81 -15.33
C HIS A 82 -13.57 -11.51 -15.39
N GLN A 83 -14.30 -11.34 -16.48
CA GLN A 83 -15.61 -12.02 -16.68
C GLN A 83 -15.52 -13.55 -16.71
N ARG A 84 -14.35 -14.10 -17.06
CA ARG A 84 -14.09 -15.54 -17.16
C ARG A 84 -12.95 -15.94 -16.25
N SER A 85 -12.68 -15.18 -15.20
CA SER A 85 -11.51 -15.33 -14.36
C SER A 85 -11.49 -16.67 -13.63
N PRO A 86 -10.37 -17.39 -13.67
CA PRO A 86 -10.18 -18.58 -12.84
C PRO A 86 -9.85 -18.24 -11.40
N TYR A 87 -9.77 -16.95 -11.05
CA TYR A 87 -9.26 -16.49 -9.76
C TYR A 87 -10.38 -16.22 -8.76
N ARG A 88 -10.12 -16.59 -7.52
CA ARG A 88 -10.86 -16.18 -6.34
C ARG A 88 -10.05 -15.11 -5.62
N VAL A 89 -10.71 -14.09 -5.09
CA VAL A 89 -10.04 -12.98 -4.36
C VAL A 89 -10.57 -12.94 -2.94
N THR A 90 -9.65 -12.85 -1.98
CA THR A 90 -9.96 -12.79 -0.55
C THR A 90 -9.32 -11.55 0.10
N LEU A 91 -9.81 -11.19 1.27
CA LEU A 91 -9.31 -10.11 2.10
C LEU A 91 -8.83 -10.69 3.43
N ASN A 92 -7.60 -10.38 3.83
CA ASN A 92 -7.01 -10.73 5.13
C ASN A 92 -7.03 -12.24 5.47
N HIS A 93 -6.97 -13.11 4.46
CA HIS A 93 -6.87 -14.55 4.67
C HIS A 93 -5.43 -15.03 4.88
N ALA A 94 -4.45 -14.36 4.29
CA ALA A 94 -3.06 -14.85 4.26
C ALA A 94 -2.05 -13.69 4.18
N PHE A 95 -2.10 -12.76 5.14
CA PHE A 95 -1.22 -11.59 5.14
C PHE A 95 0.26 -11.99 5.09
N GLY A 96 0.67 -12.97 5.91
CA GLY A 96 2.07 -13.43 5.93
C GLY A 96 2.54 -13.96 4.58
N GLU A 97 1.71 -14.75 3.89
CA GLU A 97 2.05 -15.29 2.56
C GLU A 97 2.12 -14.19 1.50
N VAL A 98 1.27 -13.17 1.60
CA VAL A 98 1.29 -12.03 0.66
C VAL A 98 2.55 -11.20 0.83
N ILE A 99 2.91 -10.80 2.03
CA ILE A 99 4.13 -9.99 2.25
C ILE A 99 5.39 -10.78 1.89
N GLU A 100 5.43 -12.08 2.16
CA GLU A 100 6.51 -12.97 1.72
C GLU A 100 6.57 -13.06 0.18
N GLY A 101 5.42 -13.16 -0.49
CA GLY A 101 5.36 -13.13 -1.95
C GLY A 101 5.90 -11.82 -2.53
N CYS A 102 5.54 -10.69 -1.92
CA CYS A 102 6.07 -9.39 -2.32
C CYS A 102 7.59 -9.28 -2.10
N ALA A 103 8.12 -9.94 -1.06
CA ALA A 103 9.54 -9.93 -0.74
C ALA A 103 10.36 -10.82 -1.68
N SER A 104 9.84 -12.00 -2.04
CA SER A 104 10.59 -13.04 -2.76
C SER A 104 10.51 -12.95 -4.28
N ASP A 105 9.47 -12.32 -4.84
CA ASP A 105 9.20 -12.31 -6.28
C ASP A 105 9.93 -11.16 -7.02
N ARG A 106 11.08 -10.69 -6.52
CA ARG A 106 11.87 -9.61 -7.12
C ARG A 106 13.25 -10.09 -7.55
N ASP A 107 13.55 -9.98 -8.84
CA ASP A 107 14.80 -10.46 -9.45
C ASP A 107 16.06 -9.72 -8.95
N GLU A 108 15.93 -8.47 -8.53
CA GLU A 108 17.04 -7.61 -8.10
C GLU A 108 17.18 -7.44 -6.58
N GLY A 109 16.57 -8.34 -5.82
CA GLY A 109 16.50 -8.20 -4.36
C GLY A 109 15.32 -7.34 -3.93
N THR A 110 15.12 -7.24 -2.62
CA THR A 110 13.96 -6.57 -2.06
C THR A 110 14.33 -5.61 -0.93
N TRP A 111 13.61 -4.48 -0.85
CA TRP A 111 13.60 -3.64 0.34
C TRP A 111 12.76 -4.24 1.48
N ILE A 112 11.94 -5.26 1.19
CA ILE A 112 11.09 -5.94 2.18
C ILE A 112 11.95 -6.97 2.91
N THR A 113 12.77 -6.48 3.83
CA THR A 113 13.64 -7.29 4.67
C THR A 113 12.85 -8.02 5.77
N SER A 114 13.51 -8.91 6.50
CA SER A 114 12.86 -9.61 7.62
C SER A 114 12.36 -8.66 8.71
N SER A 115 13.02 -7.53 8.93
CA SER A 115 12.57 -6.50 9.89
C SER A 115 11.29 -5.80 9.40
N ILE A 116 11.19 -5.51 8.11
CA ILE A 116 9.98 -4.97 7.48
C ILE A 116 8.83 -5.98 7.58
N VAL A 117 9.08 -7.24 7.23
CA VAL A 117 8.06 -8.31 7.33
C VAL A 117 7.49 -8.39 8.75
N ARG A 118 8.36 -8.42 9.77
CA ARG A 118 7.92 -8.46 11.17
C ARG A 118 7.13 -7.22 11.57
N ALA A 119 7.59 -6.04 11.17
CA ALA A 119 6.94 -4.77 11.52
C ALA A 119 5.54 -4.68 10.93
N TYR A 120 5.37 -5.02 9.65
CA TYR A 120 4.05 -4.95 9.00
C TYR A 120 3.14 -6.10 9.42
N HIS A 121 3.68 -7.26 9.75
CA HIS A 121 2.89 -8.34 10.35
C HIS A 121 2.32 -7.90 11.70
N GLN A 122 3.09 -7.19 12.51
CA GLN A 122 2.63 -6.62 13.77
C GLN A 122 1.53 -5.57 13.55
N LEU A 123 1.66 -4.71 12.53
CA LEU A 123 0.59 -3.77 12.16
C LEU A 123 -0.68 -4.52 11.73
N HIS A 124 -0.53 -5.64 11.03
CA HIS A 124 -1.66 -6.47 10.63
C HIS A 124 -2.38 -7.06 11.86
N GLU A 125 -1.64 -7.61 12.81
CA GLU A 125 -2.21 -8.15 14.06
C GLU A 125 -2.96 -7.08 14.87
N LEU A 126 -2.49 -5.82 14.80
CA LEU A 126 -3.14 -4.68 15.45
C LEU A 126 -4.32 -4.10 14.65
N GLY A 127 -4.61 -4.64 13.45
CA GLY A 127 -5.73 -4.22 12.63
C GLY A 127 -5.48 -3.03 11.71
N HIS A 128 -4.22 -2.66 11.48
CA HIS A 128 -3.85 -1.49 10.66
C HIS A 128 -3.34 -1.84 9.27
N ALA A 129 -2.73 -3.00 9.09
CA ALA A 129 -2.26 -3.49 7.80
C ALA A 129 -3.14 -4.63 7.31
N HIS A 130 -3.38 -4.67 6.00
CA HIS A 130 -4.34 -5.57 5.37
C HIS A 130 -3.79 -6.14 4.08
N SER A 131 -4.29 -7.32 3.72
CA SER A 131 -3.88 -8.02 2.50
C SER A 131 -5.06 -8.39 1.63
N ILE A 132 -4.82 -8.42 0.34
CA ILE A 132 -5.72 -8.94 -0.67
C ILE A 132 -4.99 -10.09 -1.35
N GLU A 133 -5.61 -11.28 -1.40
CA GLU A 133 -5.06 -12.48 -1.98
C GLU A 133 -5.79 -12.87 -3.25
N VAL A 134 -5.03 -13.32 -4.24
CA VAL A 134 -5.58 -13.90 -5.47
C VAL A 134 -5.18 -15.36 -5.53
N TRP A 135 -6.19 -16.23 -5.60
CA TRP A 135 -6.05 -17.67 -5.59
C TRP A 135 -6.48 -18.27 -6.92
N GLN A 136 -5.69 -19.21 -7.43
CA GLN A 136 -6.12 -20.13 -8.46
C GLN A 136 -6.23 -21.50 -7.82
N GLU A 137 -7.46 -21.99 -7.68
CA GLU A 137 -7.75 -23.13 -6.83
C GLU A 137 -7.24 -22.87 -5.40
N ASN A 138 -6.30 -23.66 -4.89
CA ASN A 138 -5.72 -23.49 -3.56
C ASN A 138 -4.32 -22.85 -3.57
N THR A 139 -3.87 -22.36 -4.73
CA THR A 139 -2.55 -21.76 -4.89
C THR A 139 -2.65 -20.24 -4.89
N LEU A 140 -1.85 -19.60 -4.05
CA LEU A 140 -1.72 -18.14 -4.04
C LEU A 140 -0.90 -17.70 -5.26
N VAL A 141 -1.54 -16.98 -6.21
CA VAL A 141 -0.92 -16.57 -7.47
C VAL A 141 -0.68 -15.09 -7.58
N GLY A 142 -1.12 -14.32 -6.62
CA GLY A 142 -0.88 -12.89 -6.56
C GLY A 142 -1.48 -12.28 -5.30
N GLY A 143 -1.22 -11.02 -5.11
CA GLY A 143 -1.75 -10.29 -3.98
C GLY A 143 -1.13 -8.92 -3.81
N MET A 144 -1.64 -8.21 -2.82
CA MET A 144 -1.15 -6.91 -2.40
C MET A 144 -1.37 -6.71 -0.91
N TYR A 145 -0.57 -5.86 -0.30
CA TYR A 145 -0.81 -5.43 1.07
C TYR A 145 -0.62 -3.93 1.22
N GLY A 146 -1.13 -3.39 2.29
CA GLY A 146 -0.99 -1.98 2.60
C GLY A 146 -1.52 -1.63 3.98
N VAL A 147 -1.57 -0.34 4.26
CA VAL A 147 -1.94 0.23 5.55
C VAL A 147 -3.17 1.10 5.39
N ALA A 148 -4.18 0.87 6.23
CA ALA A 148 -5.42 1.64 6.23
C ALA A 148 -5.28 2.92 7.05
N GLN A 149 -5.80 4.02 6.49
CA GLN A 149 -5.94 5.31 7.15
C GLN A 149 -7.37 5.82 6.91
N GLY A 150 -8.33 5.25 7.65
CA GLY A 150 -9.73 5.58 7.42
C GLY A 150 -10.21 5.21 6.02
N ALA A 151 -10.70 6.18 5.26
CA ALA A 151 -11.13 6.00 3.87
C ALA A 151 -9.99 6.12 2.84
N LEU A 152 -8.74 6.13 3.29
CA LEU A 152 -7.53 6.11 2.47
C LEU A 152 -6.76 4.82 2.74
N PHE A 153 -6.28 4.16 1.69
CA PHE A 153 -5.47 2.94 1.80
C PHE A 153 -4.10 3.18 1.16
N CYS A 154 -3.05 2.98 1.93
CA CYS A 154 -1.68 3.11 1.46
C CYS A 154 -1.21 1.77 0.92
N GLY A 155 -1.17 1.63 -0.41
CA GLY A 155 -0.66 0.43 -1.07
C GLY A 155 0.86 0.36 -0.95
N GLU A 156 1.38 -0.73 -0.36
CA GLU A 156 2.80 -0.89 -0.12
C GLU A 156 3.47 -1.68 -1.24
N SER A 157 2.94 -2.83 -1.57
CA SER A 157 3.53 -3.69 -2.59
C SER A 157 2.50 -4.69 -3.12
N MET A 158 2.77 -5.21 -4.31
CA MET A 158 1.99 -6.27 -4.92
C MET A 158 2.91 -7.24 -5.66
N PHE A 159 2.43 -8.47 -5.88
CA PHE A 159 3.13 -9.48 -6.65
C PHE A 159 2.16 -10.25 -7.55
N SER A 160 2.69 -10.88 -8.59
CA SER A 160 1.90 -11.63 -9.56
C SER A 160 2.72 -12.81 -10.07
N ARG A 161 2.24 -14.03 -9.82
CA ARG A 161 2.85 -15.29 -10.29
C ARG A 161 2.10 -15.90 -11.47
N ALA A 162 0.95 -15.34 -11.81
CA ALA A 162 0.12 -15.76 -12.93
C ALA A 162 -0.46 -14.53 -13.63
N GLY A 163 -0.83 -14.71 -14.89
CA GLY A 163 -1.32 -13.60 -15.72
C GLY A 163 -2.48 -12.82 -15.08
N ASN A 164 -2.37 -11.51 -15.04
CA ASN A 164 -3.37 -10.58 -14.51
C ASN A 164 -3.69 -10.72 -13.01
N ALA A 165 -2.92 -11.49 -12.24
CA ALA A 165 -3.25 -11.73 -10.83
C ALA A 165 -3.18 -10.45 -9.99
N SER A 166 -2.09 -9.67 -10.07
CA SER A 166 -2.00 -8.41 -9.32
C SER A 166 -3.02 -7.36 -9.79
N LYS A 167 -3.32 -7.32 -11.10
CA LYS A 167 -4.37 -6.45 -11.64
C LYS A 167 -5.75 -6.83 -11.11
N THR A 168 -6.02 -8.13 -11.00
CA THR A 168 -7.27 -8.64 -10.40
C THR A 168 -7.39 -8.24 -8.94
N ALA A 169 -6.31 -8.34 -8.16
CA ALA A 169 -6.30 -7.91 -6.77
C ALA A 169 -6.70 -6.44 -6.64
N LEU A 170 -6.04 -5.58 -7.40
CA LEU A 170 -6.32 -4.14 -7.34
C LEU A 170 -7.71 -3.78 -7.85
N LEU A 171 -8.16 -4.39 -8.97
CA LEU A 171 -9.49 -4.18 -9.51
C LEU A 171 -10.58 -4.52 -8.49
N VAL A 172 -10.53 -5.72 -7.94
CA VAL A 172 -11.54 -6.21 -6.99
C VAL A 172 -11.50 -5.38 -5.71
N PHE A 173 -10.31 -5.06 -5.22
CA PHE A 173 -10.17 -4.18 -4.04
C PHE A 173 -10.75 -2.79 -4.30
N CYS A 174 -10.44 -2.17 -5.43
CA CYS A 174 -10.97 -0.84 -5.78
C CYS A 174 -12.51 -0.84 -5.79
N GLN A 175 -13.11 -1.85 -6.38
CA GLN A 175 -14.59 -1.97 -6.44
C GLN A 175 -15.20 -2.09 -5.04
N ASP A 176 -14.68 -2.97 -4.22
CA ASP A 176 -15.17 -3.22 -2.87
C ASP A 176 -14.93 -2.01 -1.95
N PHE A 177 -13.74 -1.43 -2.02
CA PHE A 177 -13.35 -0.26 -1.23
C PHE A 177 -14.22 0.96 -1.56
N ALA A 178 -14.38 1.28 -2.84
CA ALA A 178 -15.22 2.39 -3.28
C ALA A 178 -16.69 2.19 -2.88
N HIS A 179 -17.21 0.97 -3.04
CA HIS A 179 -18.59 0.63 -2.66
C HIS A 179 -18.83 0.85 -1.16
N SER A 180 -17.83 0.63 -0.33
CA SER A 180 -17.91 0.75 1.13
C SER A 180 -17.50 2.12 1.67
N GLY A 181 -17.25 3.09 0.81
CA GLY A 181 -16.91 4.46 1.20
C GLY A 181 -15.43 4.81 1.17
N GLY A 182 -14.57 3.91 0.71
CA GLY A 182 -13.17 4.20 0.44
C GLY A 182 -13.03 5.25 -0.66
N LYS A 183 -12.06 6.18 -0.51
CA LYS A 183 -11.97 7.35 -1.38
C LYS A 183 -10.68 7.47 -2.15
N LEU A 184 -9.57 6.98 -1.61
CA LEU A 184 -8.25 7.19 -2.19
C LEU A 184 -7.31 6.04 -1.87
N ILE A 185 -6.53 5.63 -2.86
CA ILE A 185 -5.40 4.71 -2.69
C ILE A 185 -4.12 5.48 -2.94
N ASP A 186 -3.22 5.46 -1.96
CA ASP A 186 -1.87 5.99 -2.09
C ASP A 186 -1.00 4.96 -2.79
N CYS A 187 -0.47 5.32 -3.95
CA CYS A 187 0.48 4.50 -4.73
C CYS A 187 1.93 4.96 -4.56
N GLN A 188 2.17 5.93 -3.68
CA GLN A 188 3.50 6.46 -3.31
C GLN A 188 4.22 7.13 -4.48
N VAL A 189 4.81 6.37 -5.39
CA VAL A 189 5.53 6.86 -6.57
C VAL A 189 4.92 6.23 -7.81
N LEU A 190 4.67 7.06 -8.83
CA LEU A 190 4.08 6.60 -10.09
C LEU A 190 5.07 5.72 -10.84
N ASN A 191 4.60 4.59 -11.35
CA ASN A 191 5.32 3.74 -12.29
C ASN A 191 4.41 3.40 -13.48
N ASN A 192 4.99 2.79 -14.53
CA ASN A 192 4.24 2.46 -15.74
C ASN A 192 3.07 1.52 -15.47
N HIS A 193 3.24 0.57 -14.55
CA HIS A 193 2.20 -0.38 -14.21
C HIS A 193 1.00 0.30 -13.53
N THR A 194 1.23 1.06 -12.48
CA THR A 194 0.15 1.76 -11.77
C THR A 194 -0.48 2.86 -12.62
N ALA A 195 0.32 3.56 -13.44
CA ALA A 195 -0.21 4.53 -14.39
C ALA A 195 -1.17 3.88 -15.39
N SER A 196 -0.85 2.69 -15.90
CA SER A 196 -1.73 1.95 -16.82
C SER A 196 -3.05 1.54 -16.17
N LEU A 197 -3.10 1.44 -14.84
CA LEU A 197 -4.29 1.09 -14.08
C LEU A 197 -5.10 2.32 -13.61
N GLY A 198 -4.65 3.52 -13.95
CA GLY A 198 -5.36 4.76 -13.67
C GLY A 198 -4.74 5.66 -12.60
N ALA A 199 -3.60 5.26 -12.01
CA ALA A 199 -2.89 6.11 -11.06
C ALA A 199 -2.37 7.38 -11.72
N VAL A 200 -2.40 8.48 -10.98
CA VAL A 200 -1.96 9.80 -11.43
C VAL A 200 -1.13 10.48 -10.35
N ASP A 201 -0.27 11.39 -10.76
CA ASP A 201 0.46 12.25 -9.85
C ASP A 201 -0.39 13.45 -9.43
N ILE A 202 -0.37 13.74 -8.14
CA ILE A 202 -0.91 15.00 -7.58
C ILE A 202 0.18 15.68 -6.75
N PRO A 203 0.11 17.00 -6.55
CA PRO A 203 1.02 17.66 -5.61
C PRO A 203 0.92 17.03 -4.22
N ARG A 204 2.06 16.82 -3.55
CA ARG A 204 2.07 16.28 -2.17
C ARG A 204 1.17 17.06 -1.24
N ARG A 205 1.13 18.39 -1.38
CA ARG A 205 0.25 19.27 -0.61
C ARG A 205 -1.20 18.82 -0.69
N ASP A 206 -1.70 18.53 -1.90
CA ASP A 206 -3.08 18.07 -2.11
C ASP A 206 -3.29 16.68 -1.49
N TYR A 207 -2.33 15.79 -1.64
CA TYR A 207 -2.36 14.47 -0.98
C TYR A 207 -2.48 14.60 0.54
N LEU A 208 -1.68 15.46 1.17
CA LEU A 208 -1.71 15.67 2.62
C LEU A 208 -3.05 16.26 3.07
N ASP A 209 -3.65 17.14 2.27
CA ASP A 209 -4.99 17.68 2.55
C ASP A 209 -6.05 16.56 2.51
N TYR A 210 -6.04 15.71 1.48
CA TYR A 210 -6.92 14.53 1.42
C TYR A 210 -6.72 13.62 2.63
N LEU A 211 -5.47 13.30 2.95
CA LEU A 211 -5.14 12.42 4.08
C LEU A 211 -5.70 12.96 5.40
N SER A 212 -5.54 14.26 5.65
CA SER A 212 -6.01 14.89 6.89
C SER A 212 -7.52 14.76 7.10
N VAL A 213 -8.29 14.72 6.01
CA VAL A 213 -9.75 14.53 6.03
C VAL A 213 -10.10 13.04 6.04
N LEU A 214 -9.54 12.26 5.12
CA LEU A 214 -9.95 10.87 4.89
C LEU A 214 -9.58 9.92 6.02
N ARG A 215 -8.50 10.19 6.75
CA ARG A 215 -8.13 9.39 7.92
C ARG A 215 -9.17 9.43 9.05
N GLY A 216 -10.01 10.46 9.06
CA GLY A 216 -11.12 10.59 10.02
C GLY A 216 -12.41 9.90 9.57
N TYR A 217 -12.51 9.45 8.33
CA TYR A 217 -13.68 8.75 7.82
C TYR A 217 -13.62 7.28 8.23
N ARG A 218 -14.76 6.76 8.68
CA ARG A 218 -14.87 5.36 9.08
C ARG A 218 -15.52 4.54 7.97
N LEU A 219 -14.84 3.45 7.59
CA LEU A 219 -15.45 2.39 6.80
C LEU A 219 -16.41 1.58 7.67
N PRO A 220 -17.32 0.77 7.08
CA PRO A 220 -18.14 -0.15 7.84
C PRO A 220 -17.28 -0.96 8.83
N GLU A 221 -17.78 -1.17 10.03
CA GLU A 221 -17.04 -1.81 11.14
C GLU A 221 -16.43 -3.16 10.76
N ARG A 222 -17.12 -3.91 9.89
CA ARG A 222 -16.67 -5.24 9.47
C ARG A 222 -15.93 -5.24 8.13
N PHE A 223 -15.54 -4.08 7.62
CA PHE A 223 -14.90 -4.00 6.31
C PHE A 223 -13.63 -4.86 6.22
N TRP A 224 -12.77 -4.80 7.24
CA TRP A 224 -11.49 -5.50 7.26
C TRP A 224 -11.55 -6.91 7.86
N VAL A 225 -12.73 -7.43 8.19
CA VAL A 225 -12.89 -8.82 8.63
C VAL A 225 -12.52 -9.76 7.46
N PRO A 226 -11.75 -10.83 7.71
CA PRO A 226 -11.42 -11.80 6.64
C PRO A 226 -12.66 -12.29 5.90
N ARG A 227 -12.66 -12.19 4.58
CA ARG A 227 -13.82 -12.53 3.73
C ARG A 227 -13.43 -12.75 2.28
N VAL A 228 -14.32 -13.35 1.53
CA VAL A 228 -14.20 -13.46 0.07
C VAL A 228 -14.74 -12.18 -0.58
N LEU A 229 -13.90 -11.54 -1.41
CA LEU A 229 -14.29 -10.36 -2.19
C LEU A 229 -14.87 -10.74 -3.55
N PHE A 230 -14.33 -11.79 -4.16
CA PHE A 230 -14.73 -12.29 -5.47
C PHE A 230 -14.59 -13.81 -5.48
N PRO A 231 -15.70 -14.56 -5.69
CA PRO A 231 -15.67 -16.02 -5.57
C PRO A 231 -15.09 -16.73 -6.80
N GLY A 232 -14.83 -16.01 -7.88
CA GLY A 232 -14.44 -16.56 -9.17
C GLY A 232 -15.59 -16.50 -10.17
N GLY A 233 -15.24 -16.55 -11.47
CA GLY A 233 -16.19 -16.60 -12.57
C GLY A 233 -16.51 -18.01 -13.00
#